data_3a0c02d87482f6819ebe38083f5db122
#
_entry.id   3a0c02d87482f6819ebe38083f5db122
#
_cell.length_a   1.000
_cell.length_b   1.000
_cell.length_c   1.000
_cell.angle_alpha   90.00
_cell.angle_beta   90.00
_cell.angle_gamma   90.00
#
_symmetry.space_group_name_H-M   'P 1'
#
loop_
_entity.id
_entity.type
_entity.pdbx_description
1 polymer ?
#
loop_
_entity_poly.entity_id
_entity_poly.type
_entity_poly.pdbx_seq_one_letter_code
_entity_poly.pdbx_strand_id
1 'polypeptide(L)'
;MHATEANPGTTYTWLPGGGDVIKEDQPVYSLSNEPVPLLYSPIPAYRAFYVGMSDGTDVGELTHDLIALGYGDGLAQTDGYSAATAAAVKRWQRSLGLPATGQILLGEVVFEPGPIRVTSVTPTAGESVGGGAAGGGGTVLSAASTTRRISIDLDVGQQSEVAVGDKVTITLPNNATTPGVISSVGTVATSSSSGSSGPTVTVLVNPTDPAATGTWDQAPVTVTITTGTVTHALVVPVAALRAEPDGGYAVEVAGADGARRLVPVGLGLFDDANGMVQVTGTSLAVGQQVVVPQL
;
A
#
# COMPACT_ATOMS: atom_id res chain seq x y z
N MET A 1 4.88 19.65 2.24
CA MET A 1 4.97 20.48 1.02
C MET A 1 5.53 21.85 1.36
N HIS A 2 6.56 22.28 0.67
CA HIS A 2 7.13 23.61 0.80
C HIS A 2 6.82 24.40 -0.47
N ALA A 3 6.25 25.60 -0.32
CA ALA A 3 6.15 26.53 -1.44
C ALA A 3 7.57 27.00 -1.81
N THR A 4 7.97 26.79 -3.06
CA THR A 4 9.28 27.19 -3.55
C THR A 4 9.17 28.63 -4.07
N GLU A 5 10.09 29.48 -3.62
CA GLU A 5 10.35 30.87 -4.01
C GLU A 5 9.29 31.58 -4.89
N ALA A 6 8.24 32.08 -4.25
CA ALA A 6 7.32 32.98 -4.88
C ALA A 6 7.96 34.41 -4.86
N ASN A 7 7.74 35.17 -5.96
CA ASN A 7 8.11 36.57 -6.02
C ASN A 7 7.60 37.37 -4.82
N PRO A 8 8.37 38.30 -4.24
CA PRO A 8 7.87 39.17 -3.17
C PRO A 8 6.61 39.89 -3.63
N GLY A 9 5.49 39.62 -2.96
CA GLY A 9 4.18 40.16 -3.32
C GLY A 9 3.15 39.13 -3.77
N THR A 10 3.53 37.85 -3.95
CA THR A 10 2.59 36.78 -4.22
C THR A 10 1.80 36.43 -2.96
N THR A 11 0.48 36.35 -3.07
CA THR A 11 -0.42 36.07 -1.95
C THR A 11 -1.21 34.77 -2.18
N TYR A 12 -1.54 34.08 -1.12
CA TYR A 12 -2.48 32.94 -1.17
C TYR A 12 -3.90 33.48 -1.40
N THR A 13 -4.46 33.19 -2.57
CA THR A 13 -5.81 33.63 -2.93
C THR A 13 -6.87 32.57 -2.68
N TRP A 14 -6.47 31.30 -2.64
CA TRP A 14 -7.31 30.18 -2.26
C TRP A 14 -6.49 29.09 -1.57
N LEU A 15 -7.08 28.45 -0.57
CA LEU A 15 -6.52 27.36 0.20
C LEU A 15 -7.61 26.32 0.47
N PRO A 16 -7.29 25.01 0.47
CA PRO A 16 -8.23 23.96 0.81
C PRO A 16 -8.58 23.97 2.30
N GLY A 17 -9.68 23.32 2.66
CA GLY A 17 -10.04 23.04 4.06
C GLY A 17 -9.35 21.79 4.61
N GLY A 18 -9.19 21.72 5.92
CA GLY A 18 -8.78 20.47 6.57
C GLY A 18 -9.82 19.37 6.32
N GLY A 19 -9.35 18.19 5.89
CA GLY A 19 -10.21 17.05 5.50
C GLY A 19 -10.50 16.96 4.00
N ASP A 20 -10.30 18.03 3.23
CA ASP A 20 -10.50 18.00 1.78
C ASP A 20 -9.62 16.95 1.10
N VAL A 21 -10.17 16.31 0.09
CA VAL A 21 -9.45 15.37 -0.77
C VAL A 21 -9.17 16.03 -2.10
N ILE A 22 -7.90 16.22 -2.41
CA ILE A 22 -7.43 16.80 -3.67
C ILE A 22 -7.03 15.66 -4.59
N LYS A 23 -7.62 15.64 -5.78
CA LYS A 23 -7.34 14.66 -6.84
C LYS A 23 -6.49 15.29 -7.92
N GLU A 24 -6.08 14.46 -8.87
CA GLU A 24 -5.35 14.90 -10.06
C GLU A 24 -6.05 16.07 -10.78
N ASP A 25 -5.25 17.01 -11.28
CA ASP A 25 -5.69 18.24 -11.95
C ASP A 25 -6.49 19.22 -11.07
N GLN A 26 -6.64 18.94 -9.78
CA GLN A 26 -7.28 19.88 -8.85
C GLN A 26 -6.26 20.78 -8.16
N PRO A 27 -6.63 22.01 -7.82
CA PRO A 27 -5.72 22.94 -7.15
C PRO A 27 -5.39 22.45 -5.73
N VAL A 28 -4.12 22.45 -5.41
CA VAL A 28 -3.61 22.24 -4.03
C VAL A 28 -3.74 23.55 -3.24
N TYR A 29 -3.47 24.65 -3.89
CA TYR A 29 -3.69 26.03 -3.43
C TYR A 29 -3.67 26.98 -4.65
N SER A 30 -4.00 28.25 -4.47
CA SER A 30 -3.86 29.26 -5.53
C SER A 30 -3.03 30.44 -5.04
N LEU A 31 -2.14 30.91 -5.91
CA LEU A 31 -1.28 32.06 -5.68
C LEU A 31 -1.64 33.17 -6.66
N SER A 32 -1.94 34.40 -6.19
CA SER A 32 -2.31 35.54 -7.02
C SER A 32 -3.41 35.18 -8.04
N ASN A 33 -4.37 34.36 -7.65
CA ASN A 33 -5.48 33.81 -8.45
C ASN A 33 -5.07 32.79 -9.55
N GLU A 34 -3.84 32.29 -9.51
CA GLU A 34 -3.37 31.18 -10.35
C GLU A 34 -3.36 29.89 -9.56
N PRO A 35 -4.06 28.83 -10.00
CA PRO A 35 -4.08 27.55 -9.33
C PRO A 35 -2.74 26.82 -9.48
N VAL A 36 -2.28 26.18 -8.42
CA VAL A 36 -1.17 25.21 -8.43
C VAL A 36 -1.77 23.82 -8.37
N PRO A 37 -1.87 23.11 -9.50
CA PRO A 37 -2.55 21.82 -9.57
C PRO A 37 -1.71 20.68 -9.02
N LEU A 38 -2.41 19.60 -8.62
CA LEU A 38 -1.84 18.31 -8.28
C LEU A 38 -1.72 17.45 -9.54
N LEU A 39 -0.55 16.91 -9.81
CA LEU A 39 -0.34 15.82 -10.75
C LEU A 39 0.18 14.58 -10.02
N TYR A 40 0.04 13.40 -10.65
CA TYR A 40 0.43 12.15 -10.02
C TYR A 40 1.82 11.71 -10.49
N SER A 41 2.76 11.68 -9.56
CA SER A 41 4.10 11.16 -9.80
C SER A 41 4.71 10.65 -8.49
N PRO A 42 5.44 9.53 -8.52
CA PRO A 42 6.23 9.09 -7.37
C PRO A 42 7.45 9.98 -7.13
N ILE A 43 7.80 10.86 -8.09
CA ILE A 43 8.96 11.76 -8.04
C ILE A 43 8.45 13.16 -7.83
N PRO A 44 8.84 13.87 -6.76
CA PRO A 44 8.45 15.26 -6.56
C PRO A 44 9.04 16.18 -7.65
N ALA A 45 8.35 17.29 -7.97
CA ALA A 45 8.87 18.31 -8.85
C ALA A 45 10.14 18.94 -8.23
N TYR A 46 11.28 18.78 -8.88
CA TYR A 46 12.58 19.27 -8.40
C TYR A 46 13.28 20.22 -9.39
N ARG A 47 12.70 20.39 -10.58
CA ARG A 47 13.22 21.27 -11.64
C ARG A 47 12.08 21.82 -12.51
N ALA A 48 12.35 22.87 -13.26
CA ALA A 48 11.41 23.41 -14.24
C ALA A 48 11.35 22.53 -15.49
N PHE A 49 10.20 22.52 -16.18
CA PHE A 49 9.96 21.80 -17.43
C PHE A 49 9.89 22.76 -18.60
N TYR A 50 10.76 22.59 -19.59
CA TYR A 50 10.83 23.44 -20.77
C TYR A 50 11.55 22.76 -21.95
N VAL A 51 11.36 23.24 -23.16
CA VAL A 51 12.04 22.70 -24.36
C VAL A 51 13.56 22.95 -24.27
N GLY A 52 14.33 21.87 -24.41
CA GLY A 52 15.79 21.90 -24.31
C GLY A 52 16.34 21.55 -22.94
N MET A 53 15.48 21.21 -21.97
CA MET A 53 15.94 20.62 -20.72
C MET A 53 16.50 19.21 -20.97
N SER A 54 17.26 18.66 -20.03
CA SER A 54 17.72 17.26 -20.08
C SER A 54 16.57 16.28 -19.89
N ASP A 55 16.65 15.15 -20.56
CA ASP A 55 15.70 14.05 -20.39
C ASP A 55 15.68 13.56 -18.93
N GLY A 56 14.57 12.97 -18.51
CA GLY A 56 14.42 12.40 -17.19
C GLY A 56 13.05 11.77 -16.96
N THR A 57 13.00 10.84 -16.00
CA THR A 57 11.77 10.12 -15.65
C THR A 57 10.64 11.05 -15.18
N ASP A 58 10.97 12.21 -14.60
CA ASP A 58 10.02 13.26 -14.24
C ASP A 58 9.27 13.82 -15.46
N VAL A 59 9.92 13.89 -16.63
CA VAL A 59 9.27 14.26 -17.89
C VAL A 59 8.36 13.14 -18.38
N GLY A 60 8.79 11.88 -18.21
CA GLY A 60 7.97 10.70 -18.50
C GLY A 60 6.67 10.68 -17.69
N GLU A 61 6.75 10.98 -16.39
CA GLU A 61 5.59 11.08 -15.50
C GLU A 61 4.65 12.22 -15.92
N LEU A 62 5.19 13.43 -16.14
CA LEU A 62 4.39 14.57 -16.67
C LEU A 62 3.69 14.22 -17.99
N THR A 63 4.40 13.55 -18.90
CA THR A 63 3.85 13.12 -20.19
C THR A 63 2.72 12.10 -20.00
N HIS A 64 2.90 11.16 -19.07
CA HIS A 64 1.88 10.18 -18.68
C HIS A 64 0.60 10.88 -18.20
N ASP A 65 0.73 11.83 -17.27
CA ASP A 65 -0.40 12.55 -16.71
C ASP A 65 -1.13 13.39 -17.77
N LEU A 66 -0.38 14.10 -18.63
CA LEU A 66 -0.97 14.87 -19.72
C LEU A 66 -1.78 13.99 -20.69
N ILE A 67 -1.32 12.76 -20.94
CA ILE A 67 -2.06 11.78 -21.76
C ILE A 67 -3.32 11.32 -21.01
N ALA A 68 -3.20 10.96 -19.74
CA ALA A 68 -4.31 10.48 -18.90
C ALA A 68 -5.41 11.56 -18.75
N LEU A 69 -5.02 12.82 -18.62
CA LEU A 69 -5.92 13.97 -18.53
C LEU A 69 -6.53 14.39 -19.88
N GLY A 70 -6.17 13.73 -20.98
CA GLY A 70 -6.74 14.00 -22.32
C GLY A 70 -6.04 15.10 -23.12
N TYR A 71 -4.88 15.56 -22.69
CA TYR A 71 -4.07 16.54 -23.43
C TYR A 71 -3.00 15.91 -24.32
N GLY A 72 -3.05 14.57 -24.47
CA GLY A 72 -2.03 13.76 -25.12
C GLY A 72 -2.05 13.73 -26.65
N ASP A 73 -2.90 14.50 -27.34
CA ASP A 73 -2.97 14.50 -28.80
C ASP A 73 -1.60 14.79 -29.43
N GLY A 74 -1.09 13.80 -30.19
CA GLY A 74 0.24 13.87 -30.82
C GLY A 74 1.42 13.74 -29.87
N LEU A 75 1.19 13.33 -28.63
CA LEU A 75 2.20 13.14 -27.60
C LEU A 75 2.58 11.66 -27.49
N ALA A 76 3.86 11.35 -27.57
CA ALA A 76 4.38 10.05 -27.21
C ALA A 76 4.90 10.08 -25.77
N GLN A 77 4.70 9.03 -25.01
CA GLN A 77 5.26 8.90 -23.66
C GLN A 77 6.77 8.71 -23.80
N THR A 78 7.53 9.73 -23.42
CA THR A 78 9.00 9.76 -23.49
C THR A 78 9.56 10.57 -22.33
N ASP A 79 10.80 10.30 -21.98
CA ASP A 79 11.53 11.04 -20.93
C ASP A 79 12.07 12.39 -21.42
N GLY A 80 11.87 12.75 -22.70
CA GLY A 80 12.31 13.99 -23.30
C GLY A 80 11.22 15.03 -23.40
N TYR A 81 11.50 16.27 -22.97
CA TYR A 81 10.58 17.40 -23.09
C TYR A 81 10.64 18.01 -24.51
N SER A 82 9.74 17.56 -25.36
CA SER A 82 9.69 17.94 -26.78
C SER A 82 8.79 19.15 -27.04
N ALA A 83 8.80 19.64 -28.29
CA ALA A 83 7.83 20.66 -28.74
C ALA A 83 6.37 20.13 -28.65
N ALA A 84 6.15 18.80 -28.82
CA ALA A 84 4.83 18.21 -28.66
C ALA A 84 4.41 18.23 -27.16
N THR A 85 5.35 17.98 -26.26
CA THR A 85 5.11 18.07 -24.81
C THR A 85 4.75 19.52 -24.42
N ALA A 86 5.50 20.50 -24.91
CA ALA A 86 5.19 21.92 -24.70
C ALA A 86 3.80 22.33 -25.25
N ALA A 87 3.39 21.75 -26.38
CA ALA A 87 2.06 21.99 -26.94
C ALA A 87 0.95 21.35 -26.07
N ALA A 88 1.19 20.21 -25.52
CA ALA A 88 0.28 19.54 -24.56
C ALA A 88 0.16 20.37 -23.28
N VAL A 89 1.27 20.80 -22.69
CA VAL A 89 1.29 21.69 -21.53
C VAL A 89 0.52 22.99 -21.80
N LYS A 90 0.68 23.60 -22.97
CA LYS A 90 -0.12 24.79 -23.34
C LYS A 90 -1.62 24.53 -23.37
N ARG A 91 -2.06 23.36 -23.83
CA ARG A 91 -3.49 22.96 -23.79
C ARG A 91 -3.98 22.84 -22.38
N TRP A 92 -3.22 22.14 -21.55
CA TRP A 92 -3.50 21.95 -20.14
C TRP A 92 -3.52 23.28 -19.37
N GLN A 93 -2.53 24.15 -19.53
CA GLN A 93 -2.51 25.48 -18.91
C GLN A 93 -3.76 26.32 -19.26
N ARG A 94 -4.22 26.25 -20.53
CA ARG A 94 -5.47 26.94 -20.92
C ARG A 94 -6.70 26.40 -20.23
N SER A 95 -6.80 25.10 -20.00
CA SER A 95 -7.95 24.52 -19.29
C SER A 95 -8.01 24.97 -17.83
N LEU A 96 -6.86 25.26 -17.23
CA LEU A 96 -6.73 25.80 -15.88
C LEU A 96 -6.89 27.32 -15.80
N GLY A 97 -7.06 28.01 -16.95
CA GLY A 97 -7.07 29.47 -17.01
C GLY A 97 -5.70 30.12 -16.80
N LEU A 98 -4.63 29.36 -16.93
CA LEU A 98 -3.26 29.82 -16.76
C LEU A 98 -2.67 30.38 -18.08
N PRO A 99 -1.62 31.23 -18.02
CA PRO A 99 -0.85 31.61 -19.19
C PRO A 99 -0.29 30.39 -19.92
N ALA A 100 -0.62 30.24 -21.21
CA ALA A 100 -0.22 29.07 -22.02
C ALA A 100 1.24 29.20 -22.50
N THR A 101 2.18 29.16 -21.59
CA THR A 101 3.61 29.30 -21.85
C THR A 101 4.22 28.08 -22.51
N GLY A 102 3.69 26.87 -22.17
CA GLY A 102 4.28 25.60 -22.54
C GLY A 102 5.54 25.28 -21.74
N GLN A 103 5.70 25.91 -20.61
CA GLN A 103 6.72 25.65 -19.58
C GLN A 103 6.02 25.54 -18.24
N ILE A 104 6.61 24.81 -17.32
CA ILE A 104 6.16 24.71 -15.94
C ILE A 104 7.35 25.06 -15.06
N LEU A 105 7.26 26.16 -14.33
CA LEU A 105 8.31 26.57 -13.41
C LEU A 105 8.20 25.76 -12.11
N LEU A 106 9.28 25.71 -11.37
CA LEU A 106 9.29 25.07 -10.07
C LEU A 106 8.32 25.79 -9.13
N GLY A 107 7.38 25.02 -8.54
CA GLY A 107 6.31 25.55 -7.69
C GLY A 107 4.99 25.83 -8.40
N GLU A 108 4.92 25.74 -9.74
CA GLU A 108 3.66 25.86 -10.50
C GLU A 108 2.85 24.56 -10.56
N VAL A 109 3.42 23.44 -10.09
CA VAL A 109 2.77 22.13 -10.00
C VAL A 109 3.25 21.41 -8.75
N VAL A 110 2.38 20.59 -8.19
CA VAL A 110 2.71 19.66 -7.10
C VAL A 110 2.59 18.25 -7.63
N PHE A 111 3.63 17.43 -7.41
CA PHE A 111 3.60 16.00 -7.70
C PHE A 111 3.48 15.20 -6.41
N GLU A 112 2.51 14.26 -6.36
CA GLU A 112 2.33 13.27 -5.31
C GLU A 112 1.94 11.93 -5.93
N PRO A 113 2.22 10.79 -5.28
CA PRO A 113 1.94 9.47 -5.87
C PRO A 113 0.45 9.15 -6.08
N GLY A 114 -0.46 10.04 -5.70
CA GLY A 114 -1.90 9.85 -5.83
C GLY A 114 -2.68 10.94 -5.09
N PRO A 115 -4.01 10.76 -4.92
CA PRO A 115 -4.85 11.73 -4.23
C PRO A 115 -4.37 11.96 -2.80
N ILE A 116 -4.47 13.19 -2.34
CA ILE A 116 -4.06 13.61 -1.01
C ILE A 116 -5.26 14.09 -0.19
N ARG A 117 -5.25 13.80 1.10
CA ARG A 117 -6.18 14.39 2.08
C ARG A 117 -5.45 15.44 2.88
N VAL A 118 -5.96 16.65 2.88
CA VAL A 118 -5.41 17.77 3.65
C VAL A 118 -5.61 17.50 5.14
N THR A 119 -4.54 17.52 5.93
CA THR A 119 -4.60 17.34 7.39
C THR A 119 -4.50 18.67 8.13
N SER A 120 -3.72 19.61 7.61
CA SER A 120 -3.65 20.98 8.15
C SER A 120 -3.22 21.97 7.06
N VAL A 121 -3.63 23.21 7.21
CA VAL A 121 -3.22 24.34 6.39
C VAL A 121 -2.63 25.39 7.30
N THR A 122 -1.45 25.93 6.97
CA THR A 122 -0.71 26.86 7.81
C THR A 122 -1.04 28.32 7.49
N PRO A 123 -0.96 28.78 6.21
CA PRO A 123 -1.25 30.16 5.86
C PRO A 123 -2.75 30.42 5.83
N THR A 124 -3.10 31.70 5.85
CA THR A 124 -4.47 32.18 5.62
C THR A 124 -4.60 32.85 4.25
N ALA A 125 -5.77 32.82 3.66
CA ALA A 125 -6.05 33.52 2.42
C ALA A 125 -5.79 35.03 2.61
N GLY A 126 -5.05 35.62 1.66
CA GLY A 126 -4.58 37.01 1.71
C GLY A 126 -3.17 37.15 2.32
N GLU A 127 -2.59 36.10 2.89
CA GLU A 127 -1.23 36.13 3.42
C GLU A 127 -0.21 36.08 2.28
N SER A 128 0.89 36.82 2.40
CA SER A 128 1.97 36.82 1.42
C SER A 128 2.85 35.59 1.56
N VAL A 129 3.23 35.00 0.43
CA VAL A 129 4.19 33.87 0.40
C VAL A 129 5.55 34.35 0.88
N GLY A 130 6.14 33.64 1.85
CA GLY A 130 7.44 34.00 2.43
C GLY A 130 7.39 35.10 3.49
N GLY A 131 6.21 35.57 3.91
CA GLY A 131 6.02 36.61 4.92
C GLY A 131 6.34 36.21 6.36
N GLY A 132 6.73 34.97 6.61
CA GLY A 132 7.19 34.53 7.94
C GLY A 132 8.55 35.12 8.29
N ALA A 133 8.78 35.43 9.57
CA ALA A 133 9.93 36.16 10.12
C ALA A 133 11.32 35.52 9.87
N ALA A 134 11.46 34.51 9.05
CA ALA A 134 12.70 33.78 8.81
C ALA A 134 13.07 33.57 7.32
N GLY A 135 12.39 34.24 6.33
CA GLY A 135 12.85 34.23 4.94
C GLY A 135 12.97 32.85 4.25
N GLY A 136 12.40 31.82 4.83
CA GLY A 136 12.39 30.46 4.28
C GLY A 136 10.96 30.05 3.91
N GLY A 137 10.81 29.34 2.81
CA GLY A 137 9.52 28.82 2.37
C GLY A 137 8.85 28.00 3.48
N GLY A 138 7.75 28.51 4.03
CA GLY A 138 7.00 27.85 5.09
C GLY A 138 6.19 26.67 4.53
N THR A 139 5.85 25.72 5.41
CA THR A 139 4.90 24.66 5.06
C THR A 139 3.54 25.28 4.74
N VAL A 140 3.05 25.06 3.55
CA VAL A 140 1.73 25.58 3.11
C VAL A 140 0.62 24.71 3.69
N LEU A 141 0.73 23.41 3.49
CA LEU A 141 -0.20 22.43 4.04
C LEU A 141 0.51 21.11 4.35
N SER A 142 -0.10 20.36 5.26
CA SER A 142 0.25 18.96 5.48
C SER A 142 -0.85 18.09 4.87
N ALA A 143 -0.47 17.02 4.26
CA ALA A 143 -1.41 16.09 3.65
C ALA A 143 -1.00 14.65 3.90
N ALA A 144 -1.96 13.75 3.92
CA ALA A 144 -1.76 12.31 3.97
C ALA A 144 -2.25 11.69 2.64
N SER A 145 -1.65 10.58 2.25
CA SER A 145 -2.16 9.77 1.13
C SER A 145 -3.57 9.28 1.45
N THR A 146 -4.43 9.24 0.44
CA THR A 146 -5.75 8.59 0.55
C THR A 146 -5.66 7.08 0.36
N THR A 147 -4.52 6.57 -0.11
CA THR A 147 -4.27 5.14 -0.23
C THR A 147 -4.11 4.53 1.15
N ARG A 148 -5.05 3.69 1.52
CA ARG A 148 -5.02 2.99 2.80
C ARG A 148 -4.04 1.85 2.75
N ARG A 149 -3.18 1.79 3.75
CA ARG A 149 -2.25 0.69 3.98
C ARG A 149 -2.42 0.20 5.41
N ILE A 150 -2.30 -1.09 5.58
CA ILE A 150 -2.31 -1.71 6.89
C ILE A 150 -0.87 -2.04 7.23
N SER A 151 -0.43 -1.56 8.40
CA SER A 151 0.89 -1.88 8.95
C SER A 151 0.71 -2.90 10.05
N ILE A 152 1.44 -3.99 9.97
CA ILE A 152 1.51 -5.02 11.01
C ILE A 152 2.94 -5.20 11.46
N ASP A 153 3.12 -5.44 12.75
CA ASP A 153 4.40 -5.77 13.34
C ASP A 153 4.49 -7.28 13.46
N LEU A 154 5.29 -7.90 12.57
CA LEU A 154 5.51 -9.33 12.51
C LEU A 154 6.75 -9.69 13.33
N ASP A 155 6.69 -10.76 14.12
CA ASP A 155 7.86 -11.30 14.80
C ASP A 155 8.96 -11.66 13.80
N VAL A 156 10.22 -11.28 14.11
CA VAL A 156 11.37 -11.56 13.22
C VAL A 156 11.52 -13.06 12.95
N GLY A 157 11.17 -13.93 13.89
CA GLY A 157 11.22 -15.37 13.70
C GLY A 157 10.30 -15.88 12.58
N GLN A 158 9.23 -15.14 12.29
CA GLN A 158 8.25 -15.49 11.25
C GLN A 158 8.51 -14.79 9.91
N GLN A 159 9.51 -13.89 9.82
CA GLN A 159 9.81 -13.13 8.62
C GLN A 159 10.04 -14.00 7.37
N SER A 160 10.67 -15.17 7.54
CA SER A 160 10.95 -16.10 6.44
C SER A 160 9.70 -16.84 5.92
N GLU A 161 8.60 -16.80 6.64
CA GLU A 161 7.35 -17.47 6.28
C GLU A 161 6.43 -16.58 5.42
N VAL A 162 6.78 -15.29 5.26
CA VAL A 162 5.98 -14.30 4.54
C VAL A 162 6.75 -13.68 3.40
N ALA A 163 6.07 -13.51 2.27
CA ALA A 163 6.62 -12.91 1.07
C ALA A 163 5.71 -11.82 0.50
N VAL A 164 6.32 -10.89 -0.24
CA VAL A 164 5.55 -9.91 -1.03
C VAL A 164 4.69 -10.65 -2.06
N GLY A 165 3.41 -10.32 -2.10
CA GLY A 165 2.42 -10.97 -2.96
C GLY A 165 1.56 -12.01 -2.24
N ASP A 166 1.88 -12.39 -1.00
CA ASP A 166 1.07 -13.32 -0.23
C ASP A 166 -0.32 -12.74 0.05
N LYS A 167 -1.31 -13.61 -0.08
CA LYS A 167 -2.71 -13.27 0.20
C LYS A 167 -2.98 -13.33 1.68
N VAL A 168 -3.70 -12.33 2.18
CA VAL A 168 -4.07 -12.22 3.58
C VAL A 168 -5.55 -11.94 3.73
N THR A 169 -6.11 -12.29 4.88
CA THR A 169 -7.45 -11.89 5.29
C THR A 169 -7.33 -10.84 6.37
N ILE A 170 -7.95 -9.68 6.15
CA ILE A 170 -7.97 -8.56 7.06
C ILE A 170 -9.30 -8.56 7.79
N THR A 171 -9.30 -8.65 9.11
CA THR A 171 -10.48 -8.51 9.96
C THR A 171 -10.53 -7.11 10.52
N LEU A 172 -11.58 -6.38 10.19
CA LEU A 172 -11.83 -5.00 10.60
C LEU A 172 -12.44 -4.94 12.02
N PRO A 173 -12.45 -3.77 12.68
CA PRO A 173 -13.01 -3.61 14.03
C PRO A 173 -14.49 -3.99 14.17
N ASN A 174 -15.24 -3.96 13.07
CA ASN A 174 -16.65 -4.38 13.02
C ASN A 174 -16.81 -5.89 12.73
N ASN A 175 -15.74 -6.69 12.80
CA ASN A 175 -15.66 -8.10 12.44
C ASN A 175 -15.95 -8.42 10.96
N ALA A 176 -16.07 -7.43 10.10
CA ALA A 176 -16.09 -7.67 8.66
C ALA A 176 -14.68 -8.05 8.16
N THR A 177 -14.62 -8.93 7.17
CA THR A 177 -13.36 -9.37 6.59
C THR A 177 -13.21 -8.86 5.16
N THR A 178 -11.99 -8.47 4.79
CA THR A 178 -11.64 -8.10 3.41
C THR A 178 -10.32 -8.76 3.02
N PRO A 179 -10.19 -9.21 1.77
CA PRO A 179 -8.92 -9.75 1.29
C PRO A 179 -7.88 -8.64 1.12
N GLY A 180 -6.62 -9.01 1.30
CA GLY A 180 -5.48 -8.13 1.06
C GLY A 180 -4.28 -8.89 0.51
N VAL A 181 -3.25 -8.14 0.16
CA VAL A 181 -1.99 -8.67 -0.36
C VAL A 181 -0.83 -7.97 0.35
N ILE A 182 0.19 -8.73 0.74
CA ILE A 182 1.42 -8.17 1.30
C ILE A 182 2.14 -7.37 0.21
N SER A 183 2.31 -6.07 0.45
CA SER A 183 2.96 -5.15 -0.49
C SER A 183 4.44 -4.92 -0.17
N SER A 184 4.84 -5.09 1.09
CA SER A 184 6.23 -4.92 1.53
C SER A 184 6.49 -5.69 2.81
N VAL A 185 7.67 -6.30 2.91
CA VAL A 185 8.18 -6.94 4.13
C VAL A 185 9.44 -6.18 4.54
N GLY A 186 9.43 -5.60 5.73
CA GLY A 186 10.56 -4.86 6.29
C GLY A 186 11.77 -5.78 6.53
N THR A 187 12.96 -5.23 6.35
CA THR A 187 14.23 -5.92 6.60
C THR A 187 14.94 -5.44 7.86
N VAL A 188 14.44 -4.35 8.44
CA VAL A 188 15.01 -3.76 9.66
C VAL A 188 14.11 -4.13 10.84
N ALA A 189 14.71 -4.85 11.80
CA ALA A 189 14.02 -5.17 13.03
C ALA A 189 13.98 -3.95 13.96
N THR A 190 12.81 -3.71 14.53
CA THR A 190 12.60 -2.71 15.56
C THR A 190 12.22 -3.39 16.88
N SER A 191 12.79 -2.92 17.98
CA SER A 191 12.43 -3.38 19.32
C SER A 191 11.55 -2.33 19.97
N SER A 192 10.37 -2.70 20.44
CA SER A 192 9.55 -1.78 21.23
C SER A 192 10.21 -1.55 22.61
N SER A 193 10.35 -0.29 23.00
CA SER A 193 10.92 0.09 24.29
C SER A 193 10.07 -0.32 25.51
N SER A 194 8.89 -0.88 25.29
CA SER A 194 7.93 -1.29 26.32
C SER A 194 7.96 -2.78 26.70
N GLY A 195 8.99 -3.51 26.32
CA GLY A 195 9.54 -4.62 27.10
C GLY A 195 8.83 -5.97 27.12
N SER A 196 7.78 -6.26 26.36
CA SER A 196 7.13 -7.59 26.39
C SER A 196 7.01 -8.31 25.04
N SER A 197 7.36 -7.67 23.96
CA SER A 197 7.37 -8.29 22.61
C SER A 197 8.81 -8.37 22.09
N GLY A 198 9.16 -9.47 21.45
CA GLY A 198 10.43 -9.63 20.76
C GLY A 198 10.63 -8.59 19.65
N PRO A 199 11.79 -8.59 18.97
CA PRO A 199 12.01 -7.71 17.82
C PRO A 199 11.03 -8.03 16.71
N THR A 200 10.46 -6.99 16.10
CA THR A 200 9.48 -7.10 15.01
C THR A 200 9.96 -6.43 13.74
N VAL A 201 9.48 -6.88 12.60
CA VAL A 201 9.62 -6.21 11.31
C VAL A 201 8.26 -5.69 10.86
N THR A 202 8.25 -4.51 10.28
CA THR A 202 7.01 -3.94 9.75
C THR A 202 6.67 -4.56 8.40
N VAL A 203 5.46 -5.11 8.30
CA VAL A 203 4.90 -5.63 7.04
C VAL A 203 3.75 -4.73 6.61
N LEU A 204 3.76 -4.31 5.35
CA LEU A 204 2.69 -3.50 4.77
C LEU A 204 1.76 -4.38 3.93
N VAL A 205 0.47 -4.21 4.16
CA VAL A 205 -0.61 -4.92 3.47
C VAL A 205 -1.50 -3.91 2.77
N ASN A 206 -1.78 -4.16 1.50
CA ASN A 206 -2.76 -3.41 0.74
C ASN A 206 -4.08 -4.20 0.70
N PRO A 207 -5.21 -3.63 1.16
CA PRO A 207 -6.51 -4.24 0.96
C PRO A 207 -6.83 -4.30 -0.55
N THR A 208 -7.35 -5.43 -1.01
CA THR A 208 -7.75 -5.61 -2.43
C THR A 208 -8.93 -4.70 -2.79
N ASP A 209 -9.82 -4.49 -1.82
CA ASP A 209 -10.90 -3.50 -1.92
C ASP A 209 -10.71 -2.43 -0.82
N PRO A 210 -10.12 -1.28 -1.17
CA PRO A 210 -9.95 -0.18 -0.22
C PRO A 210 -11.28 0.40 0.29
N ALA A 211 -12.37 0.29 -0.47
CA ALA A 211 -13.68 0.79 -0.07
C ALA A 211 -14.27 -0.05 1.09
N ALA A 212 -13.98 -1.35 1.13
CA ALA A 212 -14.41 -2.23 2.21
C ALA A 212 -13.85 -1.82 3.58
N THR A 213 -12.72 -1.11 3.63
CA THR A 213 -12.14 -0.61 4.89
C THR A 213 -12.92 0.57 5.49
N GLY A 214 -13.97 1.04 4.82
CA GLY A 214 -14.86 2.10 5.31
C GLY A 214 -14.15 3.44 5.55
N THR A 215 -14.48 4.12 6.64
CA THR A 215 -13.87 5.40 7.05
C THR A 215 -12.83 5.24 8.16
N TRP A 216 -12.48 4.00 8.52
CA TRP A 216 -11.55 3.73 9.60
C TRP A 216 -10.15 4.30 9.28
N ASP A 217 -9.62 5.07 10.21
CA ASP A 217 -8.27 5.60 10.19
C ASP A 217 -7.59 5.26 11.53
N GLN A 218 -6.35 4.75 11.49
CA GLN A 218 -5.60 4.30 12.66
C GLN A 218 -6.34 3.27 13.53
N ALA A 219 -7.27 2.53 12.96
CA ALA A 219 -8.03 1.52 13.67
C ALA A 219 -7.25 0.21 13.80
N PRO A 220 -7.31 -0.49 14.95
CA PRO A 220 -6.69 -1.80 15.09
C PRO A 220 -7.41 -2.81 14.20
N VAL A 221 -6.63 -3.59 13.45
CA VAL A 221 -7.11 -4.68 12.59
C VAL A 221 -6.33 -5.95 12.89
N THR A 222 -6.96 -7.10 12.65
CA THR A 222 -6.27 -8.39 12.70
C THR A 222 -6.00 -8.86 11.28
N VAL A 223 -4.77 -9.25 10.99
CA VAL A 223 -4.39 -9.78 9.68
C VAL A 223 -4.00 -11.24 9.83
N THR A 224 -4.72 -12.11 9.13
CA THR A 224 -4.41 -13.54 9.04
C THR A 224 -3.66 -13.80 7.75
N ILE A 225 -2.43 -14.28 7.86
CA ILE A 225 -1.55 -14.60 6.73
C ILE A 225 -1.65 -16.10 6.48
N THR A 226 -1.97 -16.50 5.23
CA THR A 226 -2.01 -17.91 4.84
C THR A 226 -0.67 -18.25 4.18
N THR A 227 0.20 -18.95 4.91
CA THR A 227 1.57 -19.29 4.47
C THR A 227 1.64 -20.55 3.62
N GLY A 228 0.60 -21.37 3.64
CA GLY A 228 0.52 -22.58 2.82
C GLY A 228 -0.92 -23.04 2.62
N THR A 229 -1.20 -23.57 1.45
CA THR A 229 -2.50 -24.18 1.13
C THR A 229 -2.28 -25.49 0.38
N VAL A 230 -2.93 -26.54 0.83
CA VAL A 230 -2.97 -27.82 0.13
C VAL A 230 -4.41 -28.16 -0.22
N THR A 231 -4.65 -28.47 -1.48
CA THR A 231 -5.97 -28.89 -1.96
C THR A 231 -6.03 -30.42 -2.02
N HIS A 232 -7.21 -30.97 -1.72
CA HIS A 232 -7.46 -32.44 -1.75
C HIS A 232 -6.55 -33.24 -0.82
N ALA A 233 -6.17 -32.68 0.32
CA ALA A 233 -5.36 -33.37 1.32
C ALA A 233 -6.22 -34.29 2.21
N LEU A 234 -5.66 -35.44 2.57
CA LEU A 234 -6.17 -36.20 3.71
C LEU A 234 -5.68 -35.53 4.99
N VAL A 235 -6.58 -35.22 5.88
CA VAL A 235 -6.26 -34.59 7.17
C VAL A 235 -6.75 -35.43 8.33
N VAL A 236 -5.97 -35.43 9.40
CA VAL A 236 -6.34 -36.08 10.66
C VAL A 236 -6.08 -35.17 11.85
N PRO A 237 -6.78 -35.29 12.97
CA PRO A 237 -6.42 -34.57 14.19
C PRO A 237 -4.98 -34.89 14.60
N VAL A 238 -4.21 -33.88 15.00
CA VAL A 238 -2.82 -34.10 15.50
C VAL A 238 -2.78 -35.11 16.64
N ALA A 239 -3.82 -35.15 17.49
CA ALA A 239 -3.97 -36.11 18.57
C ALA A 239 -4.11 -37.56 18.10
N ALA A 240 -4.43 -37.82 16.82
CA ALA A 240 -4.50 -39.19 16.27
C ALA A 240 -3.11 -39.70 15.80
N LEU A 241 -2.08 -38.87 15.79
CA LEU A 241 -0.73 -39.27 15.40
C LEU A 241 -0.10 -40.12 16.52
N ARG A 242 0.52 -41.22 16.12
CA ARG A 242 1.36 -42.09 16.99
C ARG A 242 2.77 -42.13 16.44
N ALA A 243 3.76 -41.90 17.29
CA ALA A 243 5.16 -42.11 16.94
C ALA A 243 5.47 -43.59 16.79
N GLU A 244 6.23 -43.97 15.78
CA GLU A 244 6.71 -45.35 15.60
C GLU A 244 8.10 -45.54 16.24
N PRO A 245 8.40 -46.72 16.78
CA PRO A 245 9.69 -46.98 17.43
C PRO A 245 10.89 -46.80 16.53
N ASP A 246 10.73 -47.10 15.25
CA ASP A 246 11.80 -46.99 14.23
C ASP A 246 11.88 -45.57 13.60
N GLY A 247 11.13 -44.62 14.13
CA GLY A 247 11.02 -43.27 13.63
C GLY A 247 9.87 -43.13 12.62
N GLY A 248 9.29 -41.95 12.60
CA GLY A 248 8.12 -41.65 11.75
C GLY A 248 6.82 -41.60 12.56
N TYR A 249 5.71 -41.55 11.83
CA TYR A 249 4.38 -41.43 12.41
C TYR A 249 3.42 -42.42 11.77
N ALA A 250 2.46 -42.92 12.55
CA ALA A 250 1.36 -43.73 12.09
C ALA A 250 0.02 -43.22 12.62
N VAL A 251 -1.06 -43.59 11.96
CA VAL A 251 -2.44 -43.37 12.41
C VAL A 251 -3.11 -44.70 12.63
N GLU A 252 -3.83 -44.85 13.75
CA GLU A 252 -4.61 -46.03 14.02
C GLU A 252 -6.00 -45.92 13.39
N VAL A 253 -6.25 -46.73 12.36
CA VAL A 253 -7.51 -46.76 11.63
C VAL A 253 -8.40 -47.85 12.16
N ALA A 254 -9.67 -47.53 12.46
CA ALA A 254 -10.69 -48.47 12.86
C ALA A 254 -11.41 -49.03 11.64
N GLY A 255 -11.43 -50.36 11.49
CA GLY A 255 -12.21 -51.05 10.49
C GLY A 255 -13.69 -51.19 10.89
N ALA A 256 -14.55 -51.49 9.92
CA ALA A 256 -15.98 -51.66 10.12
C ALA A 256 -16.31 -52.89 11.03
N ASP A 257 -15.37 -53.81 11.16
CA ASP A 257 -15.43 -55.01 12.00
C ASP A 257 -14.91 -54.75 13.44
N GLY A 258 -14.52 -53.50 13.76
CA GLY A 258 -13.91 -53.10 15.00
C GLY A 258 -12.42 -53.43 15.10
N ALA A 259 -11.82 -54.04 14.10
CA ALA A 259 -10.38 -54.27 14.04
C ALA A 259 -9.64 -52.91 13.94
N ARG A 260 -8.51 -52.79 14.63
CA ARG A 260 -7.65 -51.60 14.61
C ARG A 260 -6.35 -51.93 13.88
N ARG A 261 -5.95 -51.01 13.01
CA ARG A 261 -4.72 -51.17 12.23
C ARG A 261 -3.91 -49.88 12.27
N LEU A 262 -2.62 -49.99 12.60
CA LEU A 262 -1.67 -48.91 12.46
C LEU A 262 -1.28 -48.79 10.98
N VAL A 263 -1.34 -47.56 10.48
CA VAL A 263 -0.99 -47.21 9.12
C VAL A 263 0.09 -46.13 9.17
N PRO A 264 1.31 -46.46 8.70
CA PRO A 264 2.37 -45.45 8.60
C PRO A 264 1.97 -44.29 7.68
N VAL A 265 2.30 -43.08 8.10
CA VAL A 265 1.95 -41.83 7.38
C VAL A 265 3.12 -40.88 7.29
N GLY A 266 3.25 -40.21 6.13
CA GLY A 266 4.07 -39.03 6.03
C GLY A 266 3.27 -37.81 6.46
N LEU A 267 3.92 -36.89 7.18
CA LEU A 267 3.30 -35.62 7.59
C LEU A 267 3.54 -34.53 6.54
N GLY A 268 2.53 -33.72 6.31
CA GLY A 268 2.59 -32.52 5.49
C GLY A 268 2.35 -31.26 6.33
N LEU A 269 1.52 -30.35 5.83
CA LEU A 269 1.22 -29.09 6.50
C LEU A 269 0.39 -29.32 7.78
N PHE A 270 0.70 -28.53 8.80
CA PHE A 270 -0.06 -28.45 10.05
C PHE A 270 -1.01 -27.27 10.00
N ASP A 271 -2.24 -27.48 10.44
CA ASP A 271 -3.23 -26.44 10.69
C ASP A 271 -3.37 -26.30 12.22
N ASP A 272 -2.56 -25.45 12.80
CA ASP A 272 -2.48 -25.24 14.24
C ASP A 272 -3.78 -24.65 14.80
N ALA A 273 -4.50 -23.86 13.97
CA ALA A 273 -5.75 -23.22 14.39
C ALA A 273 -6.88 -24.24 14.61
N ASN A 274 -6.89 -25.33 13.82
CA ASN A 274 -7.91 -26.38 13.92
C ASN A 274 -7.36 -27.68 14.54
N GLY A 275 -6.08 -27.71 14.90
CA GLY A 275 -5.42 -28.90 15.46
C GLY A 275 -5.37 -30.08 14.50
N MET A 276 -5.28 -29.82 13.20
CA MET A 276 -5.26 -30.81 12.13
C MET A 276 -3.89 -30.90 11.46
N VAL A 277 -3.59 -32.05 10.88
CA VAL A 277 -2.35 -32.24 10.10
C VAL A 277 -2.65 -33.00 8.83
N GLN A 278 -2.01 -32.56 7.75
CA GLN A 278 -2.03 -33.29 6.49
C GLN A 278 -1.26 -34.61 6.65
N VAL A 279 -1.84 -35.70 6.17
CA VAL A 279 -1.19 -37.02 6.12
C VAL A 279 -1.15 -37.57 4.70
N THR A 280 -0.06 -38.22 4.37
CA THR A 280 0.12 -38.96 3.12
C THR A 280 0.39 -40.43 3.42
N GLY A 281 -0.23 -41.35 2.66
CA GLY A 281 -0.03 -42.75 2.80
C GLY A 281 -0.84 -43.56 1.81
N THR A 282 -0.28 -44.64 1.30
CA THR A 282 -0.91 -45.46 0.24
C THR A 282 -2.12 -46.28 0.72
N SER A 283 -2.30 -46.40 2.05
CA SER A 283 -3.33 -47.22 2.69
C SER A 283 -4.39 -46.40 3.42
N LEU A 284 -4.44 -45.08 3.15
CA LEU A 284 -5.46 -44.17 3.68
C LEU A 284 -6.46 -43.77 2.59
N ALA A 285 -7.71 -43.65 3.01
CA ALA A 285 -8.78 -43.18 2.15
C ALA A 285 -9.71 -42.22 2.90
N VAL A 286 -10.38 -41.34 2.15
CA VAL A 286 -11.37 -40.40 2.68
C VAL A 286 -12.50 -41.16 3.36
N GLY A 287 -12.93 -40.71 4.53
CA GLY A 287 -14.04 -41.30 5.31
C GLY A 287 -13.64 -42.45 6.24
N GLN A 288 -12.37 -42.83 6.30
CA GLN A 288 -11.91 -43.79 7.31
C GLN A 288 -11.96 -43.19 8.71
N GLN A 289 -12.35 -43.99 9.70
CA GLN A 289 -12.35 -43.56 11.10
C GLN A 289 -10.96 -43.77 11.71
N VAL A 290 -10.46 -42.72 12.36
CA VAL A 290 -9.18 -42.73 13.08
C VAL A 290 -9.42 -42.69 14.58
N VAL A 291 -8.58 -43.41 15.32
CA VAL A 291 -8.68 -43.47 16.78
C VAL A 291 -7.96 -42.27 17.37
N VAL A 292 -8.66 -41.49 18.16
CA VAL A 292 -8.12 -40.35 18.92
C VAL A 292 -8.13 -40.74 20.40
N PRO A 293 -7.03 -40.54 21.14
CA PRO A 293 -7.03 -40.75 22.59
C PRO A 293 -8.08 -39.85 23.25
N GLN A 294 -8.89 -40.39 24.13
CA GLN A 294 -9.71 -39.57 25.04
C GLN A 294 -8.77 -38.94 26.07
N LEU A 295 -8.82 -37.61 26.19
CA LEU A 295 -8.18 -36.87 27.27
C LEU A 295 -8.98 -37.00 28.56
#